data_45b473a521ef734ac7f9446d37cd9ba8
#
_entry.id   45b473a521ef734ac7f9446d37cd9ba8
#
_cell.length_a   1.000
_cell.length_b   1.000
_cell.length_c   1.000
_cell.angle_alpha   90.00
_cell.angle_beta   90.00
_cell.angle_gamma   90.00
#
_symmetry.space_group_name_H-M   'P 1'
#
loop_
_entity.id
_entity.type
_entity.pdbx_description
1 polymer ?
#
loop_
_entity_poly.entity_id
_entity_poly.type
_entity_poly.pdbx_seq_one_letter_code
_entity_poly.pdbx_strand_id
1 'polypeptide(L)'
;MSGDPGKDQPNLFYTKVPQTVAHDTLLLQGKVKSVYSIANEPERVYVHFHDKVTAGNGRRIDFPEGKGKTCCLISALLFEHMEKRGIKTHYIDCPNLDTLLCKKLTIIPVEVIVRNIAAGSIVKTTTIIEGTNISPPIVEYFLKDDEKDDPLLTHDRVRLMGIDPTPMKEVALEVNTNLQMLFTLMGIDLVDFKLEFGYDSHGDLFLADELSPDNMRLWKKGTKERFDKDLFRKDEGDIVEAYKYILTQLRQFV
;
A
#
# COMPACT_ATOMS: atom_id res chain seq x y z
N MET A 1 -28.22 36.17 -0.09
CA MET A 1 -27.04 35.75 -0.86
C MET A 1 -26.18 34.95 0.09
N SER A 2 -26.40 33.66 0.16
CA SER A 2 -25.66 32.73 1.02
C SER A 2 -24.62 32.01 0.15
N GLY A 3 -23.38 32.47 0.24
CA GLY A 3 -22.24 31.79 -0.38
C GLY A 3 -21.92 30.50 0.38
N ASP A 4 -21.88 29.42 -0.36
CA ASP A 4 -21.47 28.11 0.12
C ASP A 4 -19.98 28.15 0.54
N PRO A 5 -19.59 27.86 1.81
CA PRO A 5 -18.21 27.92 2.28
C PRO A 5 -17.39 26.67 1.95
N GLY A 6 -17.84 25.80 1.05
CA GLY A 6 -17.26 24.48 0.76
C GLY A 6 -16.40 24.39 -0.50
N LYS A 7 -16.16 25.46 -1.25
CA LYS A 7 -15.35 25.40 -2.46
C LYS A 7 -13.98 26.06 -2.24
N ASP A 8 -12.95 25.28 -2.50
CA ASP A 8 -11.56 25.69 -2.70
C ASP A 8 -10.80 26.22 -1.47
N GLN A 9 -10.68 25.40 -0.42
CA GLN A 9 -9.44 25.51 0.35
C GLN A 9 -8.32 24.88 -0.50
N PRO A 10 -7.26 25.63 -0.85
CA PRO A 10 -6.09 25.05 -1.50
C PRO A 10 -5.60 23.92 -0.58
N ASN A 11 -5.34 22.75 -1.17
CA ASN A 11 -4.85 21.58 -0.45
C ASN A 11 -3.50 21.95 0.19
N LEU A 12 -3.54 22.48 1.42
CA LEU A 12 -2.39 23.02 2.20
C LEU A 12 -1.23 22.02 2.34
N PHE A 13 -1.37 20.85 1.73
CA PHE A 13 -0.63 19.65 2.00
C PHE A 13 0.13 19.08 0.80
N TYR A 14 -0.06 19.64 -0.38
CA TYR A 14 0.70 19.31 -1.57
C TYR A 14 1.45 20.57 -2.02
N THR A 15 2.76 20.62 -1.76
CA THR A 15 3.59 21.82 -2.01
C THR A 15 3.96 21.99 -3.48
N LYS A 16 3.81 20.93 -4.29
CA LYS A 16 4.04 20.97 -5.74
C LYS A 16 2.76 21.42 -6.45
N VAL A 17 2.90 22.27 -7.48
CA VAL A 17 1.77 22.56 -8.39
C VAL A 17 1.42 21.27 -9.11
N PRO A 18 0.16 20.77 -9.02
CA PRO A 18 -0.22 19.55 -9.71
C PRO A 18 0.02 19.68 -11.21
N GLN A 19 0.76 18.74 -11.77
CA GLN A 19 1.04 18.70 -13.19
C GLN A 19 -0.07 17.94 -13.93
N THR A 20 -0.39 18.38 -15.14
CA THR A 20 -1.23 17.58 -16.04
C THR A 20 -0.43 16.38 -16.50
N VAL A 21 -0.83 15.19 -16.07
CA VAL A 21 -0.21 13.93 -16.50
C VAL A 21 -0.91 13.46 -17.77
N ALA A 22 -0.17 13.43 -18.87
CA ALA A 22 -0.64 12.82 -20.11
C ALA A 22 -0.44 11.30 -20.01
N HIS A 23 -1.53 10.56 -19.79
CA HIS A 23 -1.52 9.12 -19.87
C HIS A 23 -1.38 8.70 -21.35
N ASP A 24 -0.37 7.89 -21.66
CA ASP A 24 -0.18 7.34 -23.00
C ASP A 24 -1.00 6.04 -23.16
N THR A 25 -0.37 4.88 -23.12
CA THR A 25 -1.06 3.60 -23.30
C THR A 25 -1.32 2.93 -21.95
N LEU A 26 -2.54 2.45 -21.75
CA LEU A 26 -2.88 1.61 -20.60
C LEU A 26 -2.13 0.28 -20.69
N LEU A 27 -1.25 0.00 -19.73
CA LEU A 27 -0.48 -1.23 -19.63
C LEU A 27 -1.18 -2.28 -18.77
N LEU A 28 -1.79 -1.84 -17.68
CA LEU A 28 -2.45 -2.72 -16.70
C LEU A 28 -3.62 -1.99 -16.05
N GLN A 29 -4.76 -2.68 -15.98
CA GLN A 29 -5.93 -2.27 -15.19
C GLN A 29 -6.04 -3.18 -13.98
N GLY A 30 -5.70 -2.68 -12.79
CA GLY A 30 -5.91 -3.37 -11.51
C GLY A 30 -7.28 -3.11 -10.90
N LYS A 31 -7.50 -3.65 -9.70
CA LYS A 31 -8.76 -3.47 -8.94
C LYS A 31 -8.98 -2.01 -8.52
N VAL A 32 -7.91 -1.31 -8.13
CA VAL A 32 -7.96 0.05 -7.56
C VAL A 32 -6.94 1.02 -8.18
N LYS A 33 -6.12 0.56 -9.11
CA LYS A 33 -5.08 1.34 -9.79
C LYS A 33 -5.01 0.98 -11.27
N SER A 34 -4.51 1.91 -12.07
CA SER A 34 -4.15 1.69 -13.49
C SER A 34 -2.70 2.10 -13.72
N VAL A 35 -2.00 1.33 -14.55
CA VAL A 35 -0.61 1.61 -14.94
C VAL A 35 -0.58 2.03 -16.41
N TYR A 36 0.08 3.16 -16.67
CA TYR A 36 0.20 3.72 -18.03
C TYR A 36 1.67 3.84 -18.42
N SER A 37 1.95 3.63 -19.71
CA SER A 37 3.24 3.97 -20.29
C SER A 37 3.44 5.49 -20.35
N ILE A 38 4.69 5.89 -20.54
CA ILE A 38 5.09 7.29 -20.78
C ILE A 38 5.80 7.34 -22.13
N ALA A 39 5.35 8.24 -22.99
CA ALA A 39 5.94 8.42 -24.33
C ALA A 39 7.44 8.72 -24.20
N ASN A 40 8.27 7.98 -24.95
CA ASN A 40 9.72 8.08 -24.96
C ASN A 40 10.45 7.77 -23.63
N GLU A 41 9.74 7.19 -22.62
CA GLU A 41 10.31 6.80 -21.33
C GLU A 41 9.99 5.33 -21.01
N PRO A 42 10.59 4.34 -21.71
CA PRO A 42 10.20 2.93 -21.59
C PRO A 42 10.47 2.32 -20.21
N GLU A 43 11.38 2.92 -19.41
CA GLU A 43 11.75 2.47 -18.06
C GLU A 43 10.90 3.10 -16.95
N ARG A 44 9.89 3.89 -17.31
CA ARG A 44 9.02 4.58 -16.36
C ARG A 44 7.55 4.35 -16.67
N VAL A 45 6.72 4.47 -15.65
CA VAL A 45 5.27 4.33 -15.75
C VAL A 45 4.58 5.34 -14.84
N TYR A 46 3.36 5.70 -15.19
CA TYR A 46 2.44 6.34 -14.26
C TYR A 46 1.54 5.29 -13.62
N VAL A 47 1.37 5.40 -12.30
CA VAL A 47 0.45 4.58 -11.51
C VAL A 47 -0.66 5.50 -11.00
N HIS A 48 -1.83 5.39 -11.60
CA HIS A 48 -3.00 6.20 -11.24
C HIS A 48 -3.89 5.47 -10.26
N PHE A 49 -4.24 6.13 -9.16
CA PHE A 49 -5.05 5.61 -8.06
C PHE A 49 -6.52 5.98 -8.24
N HIS A 50 -7.41 5.00 -8.20
CA HIS A 50 -8.85 5.21 -8.30
C HIS A 50 -9.51 5.32 -6.94
N ASP A 51 -10.65 6.01 -6.90
CA ASP A 51 -11.48 6.07 -5.69
C ASP A 51 -12.17 4.73 -5.38
N LYS A 52 -11.98 3.72 -6.24
CA LYS A 52 -12.55 2.39 -6.06
C LYS A 52 -12.00 1.69 -4.83
N VAL A 53 -12.89 1.06 -4.05
CA VAL A 53 -12.57 0.13 -2.97
C VAL A 53 -13.29 -1.19 -3.20
N THR A 54 -12.66 -2.31 -2.85
CA THR A 54 -13.24 -3.66 -3.02
C THR A 54 -13.08 -4.49 -1.77
N ALA A 55 -14.04 -5.36 -1.49
CA ALA A 55 -13.97 -6.37 -0.43
C ALA A 55 -14.53 -7.71 -0.93
N GLY A 56 -14.13 -8.82 -0.26
CA GLY A 56 -14.63 -10.15 -0.57
C GLY A 56 -14.37 -10.59 -2.01
N ASN A 57 -13.13 -10.46 -2.50
CA ASN A 57 -12.74 -10.78 -3.87
C ASN A 57 -13.56 -10.01 -4.94
N GLY A 58 -13.82 -8.71 -4.69
CA GLY A 58 -14.56 -7.86 -5.61
C GLY A 58 -16.09 -8.02 -5.56
N ARG A 59 -16.64 -8.80 -4.61
CA ARG A 59 -18.09 -8.95 -4.45
C ARG A 59 -18.77 -7.68 -3.93
N ARG A 60 -18.05 -6.90 -3.12
CA ARG A 60 -18.47 -5.57 -2.67
C ARG A 60 -17.55 -4.54 -3.26
N ILE A 61 -18.13 -3.53 -3.91
CA ILE A 61 -17.42 -2.44 -4.59
C ILE A 61 -18.09 -1.14 -4.19
N ASP A 62 -17.28 -0.11 -3.94
CA ASP A 62 -17.73 1.27 -3.75
C ASP A 62 -16.69 2.25 -4.33
N PHE A 63 -17.06 3.54 -4.43
CA PHE A 63 -16.24 4.60 -5.01
C PHE A 63 -16.20 5.83 -4.08
N PRO A 64 -15.66 5.71 -2.86
CA PRO A 64 -15.61 6.83 -1.91
C PRO A 64 -14.68 7.93 -2.42
N GLU A 65 -15.25 9.11 -2.67
CA GLU A 65 -14.57 10.26 -3.27
C GLU A 65 -13.32 10.68 -2.46
N GLY A 66 -12.18 10.79 -3.15
CA GLY A 66 -10.91 11.20 -2.57
C GLY A 66 -10.09 10.06 -1.94
N LYS A 67 -10.60 8.82 -1.93
CA LYS A 67 -9.86 7.66 -1.43
C LYS A 67 -8.57 7.44 -2.23
N GLY A 68 -8.63 7.45 -3.55
CA GLY A 68 -7.49 7.27 -4.44
C GLY A 68 -6.40 8.31 -4.21
N LYS A 69 -6.80 9.58 -4.15
CA LYS A 69 -5.88 10.70 -3.84
C LYS A 69 -5.19 10.51 -2.49
N THR A 70 -5.94 10.12 -1.47
CA THR A 70 -5.38 9.93 -0.12
C THR A 70 -4.40 8.76 -0.09
N CYS A 71 -4.70 7.62 -0.71
CA CYS A 71 -3.80 6.49 -0.84
C CYS A 71 -2.52 6.84 -1.62
N CYS A 72 -2.65 7.59 -2.72
CA CYS A 72 -1.52 8.05 -3.51
C CYS A 72 -0.55 8.90 -2.68
N LEU A 73 -1.06 9.92 -1.97
CA LEU A 73 -0.25 10.81 -1.14
C LEU A 73 0.38 10.08 0.06
N ILE A 74 -0.33 9.15 0.70
CA ILE A 74 0.25 8.31 1.76
C ILE A 74 1.38 7.45 1.19
N SER A 75 1.15 6.80 0.03
CA SER A 75 2.17 5.98 -0.62
C SER A 75 3.42 6.78 -0.97
N ALA A 76 3.27 7.99 -1.52
CA ALA A 76 4.38 8.88 -1.84
C ALA A 76 5.22 9.19 -0.58
N LEU A 77 4.57 9.63 0.51
CA LEU A 77 5.26 9.95 1.76
C LEU A 77 5.98 8.73 2.36
N LEU A 78 5.34 7.56 2.35
CA LEU A 78 5.94 6.35 2.90
C LEU A 78 7.08 5.83 2.02
N PHE A 79 7.00 5.91 0.69
CA PHE A 79 8.11 5.57 -0.18
C PHE A 79 9.30 6.51 0.01
N GLU A 80 9.08 7.83 0.07
CA GLU A 80 10.14 8.80 0.39
C GLU A 80 10.80 8.50 1.74
N HIS A 81 9.99 8.12 2.74
CA HIS A 81 10.48 7.73 4.05
C HIS A 81 11.35 6.45 3.99
N MET A 82 10.98 5.46 3.17
CA MET A 82 11.78 4.25 2.96
C MET A 82 13.09 4.55 2.23
N GLU A 83 13.06 5.38 1.18
CA GLU A 83 14.26 5.74 0.40
C GLU A 83 15.28 6.52 1.22
N LYS A 84 14.84 7.43 2.09
CA LYS A 84 15.71 8.12 3.06
C LYS A 84 16.43 7.16 4.02
N ARG A 85 15.99 5.91 4.12
CA ARG A 85 16.56 4.81 4.93
C ARG A 85 17.31 3.77 4.12
N GLY A 86 17.50 4.01 2.81
CA GLY A 86 18.26 3.17 1.92
C GLY A 86 17.49 2.01 1.30
N ILE A 87 16.17 1.90 1.55
CA ILE A 87 15.33 0.88 0.93
C ILE A 87 15.01 1.30 -0.50
N LYS A 88 15.39 0.50 -1.49
CA LYS A 88 15.10 0.76 -2.90
C LYS A 88 13.60 0.60 -3.17
N THR A 89 12.95 1.65 -3.67
CA THR A 89 11.54 1.62 -4.08
C THR A 89 11.39 1.93 -5.57
N HIS A 90 10.27 1.57 -6.16
CA HIS A 90 9.98 1.94 -7.54
C HIS A 90 9.55 3.41 -7.68
N TYR A 91 9.26 4.09 -6.58
CA TYR A 91 8.81 5.48 -6.57
C TYR A 91 9.88 6.43 -7.11
N ILE A 92 9.46 7.41 -7.90
CA ILE A 92 10.31 8.48 -8.42
C ILE A 92 9.77 9.84 -8.00
N ASP A 93 8.48 10.08 -8.20
CA ASP A 93 7.82 11.35 -7.89
C ASP A 93 6.30 11.18 -7.78
N CYS A 94 5.64 12.19 -7.25
CA CYS A 94 4.19 12.33 -7.23
C CYS A 94 3.82 13.60 -8.01
N PRO A 95 3.55 13.51 -9.33
CA PRO A 95 3.34 14.67 -10.18
C PRO A 95 1.98 15.35 -9.92
N ASN A 96 1.00 14.60 -9.42
CA ASN A 96 -0.29 15.15 -9.00
C ASN A 96 -0.85 14.37 -7.79
N LEU A 97 -2.10 14.64 -7.40
CA LEU A 97 -2.67 14.10 -6.14
C LEU A 97 -3.04 12.61 -6.20
N ASP A 98 -3.16 12.03 -7.37
CA ASP A 98 -3.69 10.67 -7.60
C ASP A 98 -2.81 9.80 -8.49
N THR A 99 -1.62 10.29 -8.85
CA THR A 99 -0.73 9.58 -9.77
C THR A 99 0.72 9.62 -9.26
N LEU A 100 1.35 8.47 -9.16
CA LEU A 100 2.77 8.32 -8.93
C LEU A 100 3.52 8.15 -10.26
N LEU A 101 4.69 8.74 -10.37
CA LEU A 101 5.70 8.39 -11.36
C LEU A 101 6.60 7.32 -10.75
N CYS A 102 6.73 6.19 -11.43
CA CYS A 102 7.44 5.03 -10.91
C CYS A 102 8.41 4.44 -11.95
N LYS A 103 9.42 3.72 -11.49
CA LYS A 103 10.18 2.80 -12.33
C LYS A 103 9.28 1.70 -12.85
N LYS A 104 9.45 1.34 -14.13
CA LYS A 104 8.80 0.15 -14.68
C LYS A 104 9.52 -1.09 -14.21
N LEU A 105 8.81 -2.00 -13.57
CA LEU A 105 9.35 -3.23 -13.03
C LEU A 105 8.67 -4.46 -13.64
N THR A 106 9.42 -5.56 -13.72
CA THR A 106 8.85 -6.89 -13.87
C THR A 106 8.42 -7.37 -12.49
N ILE A 107 7.12 -7.34 -12.22
CA ILE A 107 6.56 -7.68 -10.91
C ILE A 107 6.73 -9.17 -10.63
N ILE A 108 7.20 -9.50 -9.43
CA ILE A 108 7.27 -10.87 -8.92
C ILE A 108 5.84 -11.28 -8.54
N PRO A 109 5.32 -12.43 -9.02
CA PRO A 109 3.94 -12.84 -8.78
C PRO A 109 3.74 -13.44 -7.37
N VAL A 110 4.32 -12.77 -6.36
CA VAL A 110 4.26 -13.16 -4.94
C VAL A 110 3.99 -11.92 -4.10
N GLU A 111 2.92 -11.97 -3.32
CA GLU A 111 2.66 -11.00 -2.26
C GLU A 111 3.39 -11.43 -0.99
N VAL A 112 4.04 -10.48 -0.32
CA VAL A 112 4.75 -10.71 0.94
C VAL A 112 4.00 -10.00 2.05
N ILE A 113 3.54 -10.76 3.05
CA ILE A 113 2.81 -10.20 4.19
C ILE A 113 3.65 -10.32 5.45
N VAL A 114 3.87 -9.20 6.12
CA VAL A 114 4.51 -9.16 7.45
C VAL A 114 3.45 -8.98 8.51
N ARG A 115 3.49 -9.82 9.56
CA ARG A 115 2.51 -9.76 10.66
C ARG A 115 3.18 -9.53 12.00
N ASN A 116 2.73 -8.48 12.69
CA ASN A 116 3.14 -8.10 14.03
C ASN A 116 2.08 -8.48 15.07
N ILE A 117 0.80 -8.47 14.66
CA ILE A 117 -0.36 -8.81 15.49
C ILE A 117 -1.25 -9.73 14.66
N ALA A 118 -1.83 -10.74 15.27
CA ALA A 118 -2.70 -11.69 14.58
C ALA A 118 -4.02 -11.03 14.17
N ALA A 119 -4.29 -10.98 12.86
CA ALA A 119 -5.54 -10.51 12.28
C ALA A 119 -5.76 -11.10 10.87
N GLY A 120 -6.97 -11.02 10.37
CA GLY A 120 -7.32 -11.42 9.01
C GLY A 120 -7.20 -12.92 8.75
N SER A 121 -6.46 -13.34 7.71
CA SER A 121 -6.40 -14.73 7.27
C SER A 121 -5.80 -15.68 8.31
N ILE A 122 -4.75 -15.25 9.02
CA ILE A 122 -4.09 -16.10 10.03
C ILE A 122 -5.05 -16.55 11.14
N VAL A 123 -5.95 -15.66 11.57
CA VAL A 123 -6.98 -16.00 12.57
C VAL A 123 -8.01 -16.97 12.03
N LYS A 124 -8.32 -16.90 10.72
CA LYS A 124 -9.29 -17.78 10.08
C LYS A 124 -8.75 -19.19 9.78
N THR A 125 -7.44 -19.29 9.57
CA THR A 125 -6.77 -20.53 9.13
C THR A 125 -6.00 -21.24 10.24
N THR A 126 -5.97 -20.65 11.44
CA THR A 126 -5.29 -21.21 12.63
C THR A 126 -6.16 -21.05 13.87
N THR A 127 -5.67 -21.53 15.00
CA THR A 127 -6.31 -21.36 16.33
C THR A 127 -5.85 -20.09 17.06
N ILE A 128 -5.06 -19.24 16.41
CA ILE A 128 -4.53 -18.00 16.99
C ILE A 128 -5.65 -16.97 17.16
N ILE A 129 -5.73 -16.35 18.33
CA ILE A 129 -6.78 -15.38 18.65
C ILE A 129 -6.42 -14.01 18.06
N GLU A 130 -7.43 -13.30 17.50
CA GLU A 130 -7.24 -11.94 16.97
C GLU A 130 -6.71 -10.98 18.05
N GLY A 131 -5.65 -10.27 17.73
CA GLY A 131 -4.98 -9.34 18.63
C GLY A 131 -3.79 -9.95 19.40
N THR A 132 -3.48 -11.23 19.18
CA THR A 132 -2.26 -11.84 19.72
C THR A 132 -1.02 -11.19 19.11
N ASN A 133 -0.09 -10.70 19.94
CA ASN A 133 1.20 -10.20 19.48
C ASN A 133 2.05 -11.32 18.90
N ILE A 134 2.68 -11.05 17.78
CA ILE A 134 3.58 -11.97 17.08
C ILE A 134 5.01 -11.41 17.18
N SER A 135 5.85 -12.04 18.00
CA SER A 135 7.24 -11.62 18.19
C SER A 135 8.17 -12.85 18.23
N PRO A 136 9.16 -12.93 17.33
CA PRO A 136 9.44 -12.00 16.23
C PRO A 136 8.32 -11.97 15.19
N PRO A 137 8.22 -10.91 14.35
CA PRO A 137 7.23 -10.84 13.29
C PRO A 137 7.41 -11.99 12.30
N ILE A 138 6.30 -12.51 11.78
CA ILE A 138 6.34 -13.55 10.75
C ILE A 138 6.20 -12.93 9.36
N VAL A 139 6.80 -13.58 8.37
CA VAL A 139 6.70 -13.23 6.95
C VAL A 139 6.05 -14.40 6.23
N GLU A 140 4.92 -14.12 5.59
CA GLU A 140 4.17 -15.07 4.78
C GLU A 140 4.21 -14.66 3.31
N TYR A 141 4.06 -15.64 2.43
CA TYR A 141 4.03 -15.47 0.98
C TYR A 141 2.69 -15.94 0.43
N PHE A 142 2.14 -15.21 -0.52
CA PHE A 142 0.92 -15.59 -1.21
C PHE A 142 1.16 -15.51 -2.71
N LEU A 143 0.62 -16.46 -3.46
CA LEU A 143 0.62 -16.37 -4.91
C LEU A 143 -0.32 -15.23 -5.32
N LYS A 144 0.13 -14.33 -6.18
CA LYS A 144 -0.70 -13.27 -6.75
C LYS A 144 -1.54 -13.85 -7.89
N ASP A 145 -2.66 -14.49 -7.55
CA ASP A 145 -3.56 -15.19 -8.47
C ASP A 145 -5.00 -15.14 -7.95
N ASP A 146 -5.73 -14.11 -8.37
CA ASP A 146 -7.12 -13.86 -7.95
C ASP A 146 -8.06 -15.03 -8.26
N GLU A 147 -7.80 -15.81 -9.32
CA GLU A 147 -8.61 -16.98 -9.70
C GLU A 147 -8.46 -18.13 -8.70
N LYS A 148 -7.31 -18.17 -8.02
CA LYS A 148 -7.01 -19.17 -6.99
C LYS A 148 -7.17 -18.63 -5.56
N ASP A 149 -7.78 -17.46 -5.37
CA ASP A 149 -7.94 -16.82 -4.05
C ASP A 149 -6.59 -16.55 -3.33
N ASP A 150 -5.55 -16.15 -4.08
CA ASP A 150 -4.21 -15.81 -3.57
C ASP A 150 -3.71 -16.85 -2.52
N PRO A 151 -3.43 -18.10 -2.91
CA PRO A 151 -3.11 -19.16 -1.95
C PRO A 151 -1.79 -18.90 -1.21
N LEU A 152 -1.76 -19.28 0.07
CA LEU A 152 -0.57 -19.25 0.92
C LEU A 152 0.53 -20.15 0.33
N LEU A 153 1.74 -19.61 0.21
CA LEU A 153 2.94 -20.32 -0.22
C LEU A 153 3.90 -20.49 0.96
N THR A 154 4.53 -21.66 1.03
CA THR A 154 5.72 -21.83 1.87
C THR A 154 6.94 -21.23 1.19
N HIS A 155 7.97 -20.93 1.96
CA HIS A 155 9.28 -20.51 1.44
C HIS A 155 9.79 -21.45 0.33
N ASP A 156 9.64 -22.77 0.52
CA ASP A 156 10.09 -23.77 -0.45
C ASP A 156 9.23 -23.77 -1.72
N ARG A 157 7.92 -23.51 -1.63
CA ARG A 157 7.07 -23.36 -2.81
C ARG A 157 7.48 -22.17 -3.66
N VAL A 158 7.83 -21.03 -3.03
CA VAL A 158 8.35 -19.86 -3.75
C VAL A 158 9.65 -20.22 -4.48
N ARG A 159 10.56 -20.95 -3.84
CA ARG A 159 11.79 -21.42 -4.46
C ARG A 159 11.54 -22.38 -5.64
N LEU A 160 10.56 -23.28 -5.53
CA LEU A 160 10.18 -24.16 -6.64
C LEU A 160 9.60 -23.40 -7.85
N MET A 161 9.09 -22.18 -7.64
CA MET A 161 8.69 -21.28 -8.73
C MET A 161 9.90 -20.58 -9.41
N GLY A 162 11.13 -20.86 -8.98
CA GLY A 162 12.35 -20.22 -9.49
C GLY A 162 12.62 -18.83 -8.88
N ILE A 163 11.98 -18.49 -7.77
CA ILE A 163 12.10 -17.21 -7.08
C ILE A 163 12.84 -17.43 -5.77
N ASP A 164 13.91 -16.65 -5.50
CA ASP A 164 14.51 -16.61 -4.16
C ASP A 164 13.72 -15.66 -3.26
N PRO A 165 13.03 -16.16 -2.22
CA PRO A 165 12.27 -15.30 -1.32
C PRO A 165 13.15 -14.57 -0.28
N THR A 166 14.43 -14.91 -0.17
CA THR A 166 15.32 -14.37 0.88
C THR A 166 15.48 -12.85 0.80
N PRO A 167 15.82 -12.24 -0.36
CA PRO A 167 15.94 -10.80 -0.46
C PRO A 167 14.63 -10.05 -0.15
N MET A 168 13.49 -10.59 -0.62
CA MET A 168 12.17 -10.01 -0.32
C MET A 168 11.88 -10.03 1.19
N LYS A 169 12.23 -11.13 1.88
CA LYS A 169 12.04 -11.25 3.33
C LYS A 169 12.90 -10.24 4.09
N GLU A 170 14.15 -10.08 3.71
CA GLU A 170 15.08 -9.16 4.36
C GLU A 170 14.56 -7.72 4.23
N VAL A 171 14.22 -7.28 3.02
CA VAL A 171 13.64 -5.95 2.79
C VAL A 171 12.30 -5.79 3.52
N ALA A 172 11.44 -6.81 3.53
CA ALA A 172 10.15 -6.74 4.20
C ALA A 172 10.29 -6.53 5.73
N LEU A 173 11.27 -7.18 6.36
CA LEU A 173 11.55 -6.98 7.79
C LEU A 173 12.17 -5.61 8.08
N GLU A 174 12.99 -5.07 7.18
CA GLU A 174 13.52 -3.72 7.28
C GLU A 174 12.41 -2.67 7.13
N VAL A 175 11.53 -2.82 6.14
CA VAL A 175 10.32 -2.00 5.98
C VAL A 175 9.46 -2.06 7.25
N ASN A 176 9.25 -3.27 7.79
CA ASN A 176 8.48 -3.46 9.03
C ASN A 176 9.05 -2.66 10.19
N THR A 177 10.36 -2.72 10.41
CA THR A 177 11.02 -1.98 11.48
C THR A 177 10.76 -0.48 11.36
N ASN A 178 10.94 0.07 10.15
CA ASN A 178 10.76 1.50 9.88
C ASN A 178 9.29 1.94 10.03
N LEU A 179 8.35 1.15 9.50
CA LEU A 179 6.92 1.45 9.61
C LEU A 179 6.43 1.33 11.07
N GLN A 180 6.86 0.31 11.83
CA GLN A 180 6.49 0.18 13.24
C GLN A 180 6.97 1.37 14.06
N MET A 181 8.20 1.84 13.84
CA MET A 181 8.73 3.03 14.51
C MET A 181 7.86 4.26 14.20
N LEU A 182 7.57 4.49 12.92
CA LEU A 182 6.79 5.63 12.46
C LEU A 182 5.35 5.60 13.01
N PHE A 183 4.64 4.49 12.87
CA PHE A 183 3.26 4.36 13.36
C PHE A 183 3.18 4.38 14.89
N THR A 184 4.19 3.87 15.59
CA THR A 184 4.25 3.98 17.07
C THR A 184 4.31 5.44 17.53
N LEU A 185 5.07 6.30 16.85
CA LEU A 185 5.11 7.75 17.12
C LEU A 185 3.74 8.41 16.91
N MET A 186 2.95 7.90 15.97
CA MET A 186 1.59 8.34 15.68
C MET A 186 0.53 7.76 16.65
N GLY A 187 0.93 6.92 17.61
CA GLY A 187 -0.02 6.22 18.50
C GLY A 187 -0.84 5.13 17.79
N ILE A 188 -0.27 4.50 16.76
CA ILE A 188 -0.89 3.48 15.92
C ILE A 188 -0.10 2.19 16.00
N ASP A 189 -0.79 1.05 16.12
CA ASP A 189 -0.23 -0.28 16.01
C ASP A 189 -0.28 -0.74 14.54
N LEU A 190 0.87 -1.02 13.95
CA LEU A 190 0.98 -1.69 12.65
C LEU A 190 0.73 -3.18 12.85
N VAL A 191 -0.46 -3.64 12.52
CA VAL A 191 -0.91 -5.02 12.76
C VAL A 191 -0.28 -5.97 11.75
N ASP A 192 -0.51 -5.74 10.49
CA ASP A 192 0.10 -6.42 9.35
C ASP A 192 0.08 -5.52 8.11
N PHE A 193 0.85 -5.90 7.11
CA PHE A 193 0.83 -5.23 5.82
C PHE A 193 1.35 -6.14 4.71
N LYS A 194 0.89 -5.85 3.50
CA LYS A 194 1.27 -6.51 2.26
C LYS A 194 2.30 -5.68 1.51
N LEU A 195 3.32 -6.33 0.96
CA LEU A 195 4.29 -5.77 0.03
C LEU A 195 4.29 -6.55 -1.28
N GLU A 196 4.59 -5.84 -2.36
CA GLU A 196 4.91 -6.43 -3.65
C GLU A 196 6.31 -5.99 -4.08
N PHE A 197 6.96 -6.82 -4.87
CA PHE A 197 8.33 -6.59 -5.32
C PHE A 197 8.43 -6.79 -6.83
N GLY A 198 9.45 -6.21 -7.44
CA GLY A 198 9.77 -6.41 -8.84
C GLY A 198 11.23 -6.14 -9.14
N TYR A 199 11.65 -6.60 -10.30
CA TYR A 199 12.98 -6.36 -10.83
C TYR A 199 12.94 -5.29 -11.92
N ASP A 200 13.92 -4.39 -11.93
CA ASP A 200 14.15 -3.49 -13.06
C ASP A 200 14.85 -4.21 -14.23
N SER A 201 15.14 -3.47 -15.31
CA SER A 201 15.85 -3.99 -16.49
C SER A 201 17.28 -4.44 -16.21
N HIS A 202 17.86 -4.05 -15.07
CA HIS A 202 19.21 -4.44 -14.64
C HIS A 202 19.21 -5.66 -13.70
N GLY A 203 18.03 -6.12 -13.27
CA GLY A 203 17.88 -7.23 -12.32
C GLY A 203 17.97 -6.80 -10.86
N ASP A 204 17.92 -5.51 -10.57
CA ASP A 204 17.86 -4.98 -9.20
C ASP A 204 16.44 -5.13 -8.63
N LEU A 205 16.37 -5.58 -7.36
CA LEU A 205 15.11 -5.74 -6.62
C LEU A 205 14.64 -4.40 -6.06
N PHE A 206 13.37 -4.09 -6.27
CA PHE A 206 12.70 -2.91 -5.74
C PHE A 206 11.40 -3.26 -5.00
N LEU A 207 11.10 -2.51 -3.95
CA LEU A 207 9.78 -2.46 -3.35
C LEU A 207 8.83 -1.73 -4.32
N ALA A 208 7.68 -2.32 -4.57
CA ALA A 208 6.71 -1.89 -5.59
C ALA A 208 5.30 -1.71 -5.00
N ASP A 209 4.33 -1.54 -5.88
CA ASP A 209 2.89 -1.40 -5.63
C ASP A 209 2.57 -0.12 -4.84
N GLU A 210 2.07 -0.21 -3.64
CA GLU A 210 1.72 0.91 -2.77
C GLU A 210 2.09 0.62 -1.31
N LEU A 211 2.27 1.67 -0.54
CA LEU A 211 2.29 1.66 0.92
C LEU A 211 1.13 2.54 1.42
N SER A 212 -0.02 1.94 1.69
CA SER A 212 -1.23 2.68 2.10
C SER A 212 -2.11 1.84 3.04
N PRO A 213 -3.10 2.46 3.69
CA PRO A 213 -4.06 1.71 4.51
C PRO A 213 -4.92 0.69 3.72
N ASP A 214 -4.86 0.69 2.38
CA ASP A 214 -5.51 -0.34 1.55
C ASP A 214 -4.83 -1.72 1.67
N ASN A 215 -3.53 -1.73 1.89
CA ASN A 215 -2.72 -2.95 2.04
C ASN A 215 -2.07 -3.11 3.43
N MET A 216 -2.49 -2.30 4.41
CA MET A 216 -2.08 -2.38 5.82
C MET A 216 -3.29 -2.56 6.72
N ARG A 217 -3.07 -3.16 7.92
CA ARG A 217 -3.99 -3.03 9.05
C ARG A 217 -3.37 -2.13 10.09
N LEU A 218 -4.09 -1.08 10.44
CA LEU A 218 -3.67 -0.01 11.33
C LEU A 218 -4.71 0.13 12.43
N TRP A 219 -4.30 -0.14 13.68
CA TRP A 219 -5.18 0.01 14.83
C TRP A 219 -4.68 1.14 15.73
N LYS A 220 -5.59 1.88 16.34
CA LYS A 220 -5.24 2.81 17.40
C LYS A 220 -4.59 2.04 18.54
N LYS A 221 -3.43 2.51 18.99
CA LYS A 221 -2.60 1.83 19.97
C LYS A 221 -3.39 1.40 21.22
N GLY A 222 -3.26 0.13 21.58
CA GLY A 222 -3.94 -0.45 22.74
C GLY A 222 -5.44 -0.65 22.57
N THR A 223 -5.99 -0.48 21.36
CA THR A 223 -7.41 -0.70 21.06
C THR A 223 -7.58 -1.56 19.82
N LYS A 224 -8.83 -1.73 19.38
CA LYS A 224 -9.16 -2.34 18.07
C LYS A 224 -9.85 -1.33 17.12
N GLU A 225 -9.80 -0.04 17.44
CA GLU A 225 -10.27 1.03 16.54
C GLU A 225 -9.38 1.05 15.30
N ARG A 226 -9.99 1.00 14.11
CA ARG A 226 -9.30 0.78 12.84
C ARG A 226 -9.13 2.06 12.05
N PHE A 227 -8.01 2.16 11.31
CA PHE A 227 -7.73 3.23 10.35
C PHE A 227 -7.37 2.68 8.97
N ASP A 228 -7.91 1.52 8.62
CA ASP A 228 -7.56 0.76 7.44
C ASP A 228 -8.80 0.25 6.67
N LYS A 229 -8.56 -0.52 5.62
CA LYS A 229 -9.60 -1.07 4.74
C LYS A 229 -10.61 -1.98 5.45
N ASP A 230 -10.31 -2.48 6.65
CA ASP A 230 -11.26 -3.29 7.41
C ASP A 230 -12.49 -2.48 7.86
N LEU A 231 -12.40 -1.15 7.95
CA LEU A 231 -13.59 -0.28 8.10
C LEU A 231 -14.62 -0.53 7.00
N PHE A 232 -14.17 -0.57 5.74
CA PHE A 232 -15.04 -0.91 4.62
C PHE A 232 -15.46 -2.37 4.63
N ARG A 233 -14.53 -3.32 4.88
CA ARG A 233 -14.83 -4.75 4.89
C ARG A 233 -15.87 -5.14 5.93
N LYS A 234 -15.90 -4.45 7.07
CA LYS A 234 -16.75 -4.75 8.23
C LYS A 234 -17.93 -3.80 8.38
N ASP A 235 -18.02 -2.77 7.54
CA ASP A 235 -19.06 -1.72 7.62
C ASP A 235 -19.00 -0.94 8.94
N GLU A 236 -17.78 -0.61 9.40
CA GLU A 236 -17.52 -0.04 10.73
C GLU A 236 -17.22 1.47 10.70
N GLY A 237 -17.22 2.14 9.52
CA GLY A 237 -17.00 3.58 9.45
C GLY A 237 -16.56 4.12 8.09
N ASP A 238 -16.22 5.42 8.07
CA ASP A 238 -15.77 6.13 6.88
C ASP A 238 -14.29 5.90 6.62
N ILE A 239 -14.00 5.18 5.55
CA ILE A 239 -12.63 4.84 5.13
C ILE A 239 -11.85 6.09 4.69
N VAL A 240 -12.50 7.09 4.08
CA VAL A 240 -11.82 8.30 3.58
C VAL A 240 -11.37 9.18 4.74
N GLU A 241 -12.24 9.36 5.74
CA GLU A 241 -11.89 10.12 6.93
C GLU A 241 -10.76 9.45 7.73
N ALA A 242 -10.78 8.12 7.85
CA ALA A 242 -9.70 7.37 8.47
C ALA A 242 -8.37 7.55 7.72
N TYR A 243 -8.38 7.48 6.38
CA TYR A 243 -7.17 7.66 5.57
C TYR A 243 -6.65 9.09 5.59
N LYS A 244 -7.53 10.10 5.60
CA LYS A 244 -7.16 11.51 5.80
C LYS A 244 -6.50 11.72 7.17
N TYR A 245 -7.01 11.07 8.22
CA TYR A 245 -6.37 11.11 9.53
C TYR A 245 -4.94 10.58 9.46
N ILE A 246 -4.72 9.38 8.87
CA ILE A 246 -3.38 8.82 8.66
C ILE A 246 -2.47 9.78 7.87
N LEU A 247 -2.97 10.34 6.77
CA LEU A 247 -2.22 11.29 5.95
C LEU A 247 -1.80 12.52 6.76
N THR A 248 -2.70 13.05 7.58
CA THR A 248 -2.45 14.22 8.42
C THR A 248 -1.38 13.93 9.48
N GLN A 249 -1.44 12.76 10.11
CA GLN A 249 -0.43 12.36 11.09
C GLN A 249 0.94 12.14 10.41
N LEU A 250 1.00 11.40 9.30
CA LEU A 250 2.25 11.13 8.59
C LEU A 250 3.04 12.40 8.29
N ARG A 251 2.38 13.48 7.88
CA ARG A 251 3.02 14.77 7.57
C ARG A 251 3.70 15.47 8.73
N GLN A 252 3.45 15.05 9.94
CA GLN A 252 4.12 15.58 11.13
C GLN A 252 5.43 14.84 11.44
N PHE A 253 5.64 13.66 10.86
CA PHE A 253 6.75 12.78 11.21
C PHE A 253 7.67 12.38 10.03
N VAL A 254 7.29 12.70 8.78
CA VAL A 254 8.03 12.33 7.55
C VAL A 254 8.66 13.55 6.87
#